data_dc9d602d6ac603721b1167d1625e83ca
#
_entry.id   dc9d602d6ac603721b1167d1625e83ca
#
_cell.length_a   1.000
_cell.length_b   1.000
_cell.length_c   1.000
_cell.angle_alpha   90.00
_cell.angle_beta   90.00
_cell.angle_gamma   90.00
#
_symmetry.space_group_name_H-M   'P 1'
#
loop_
_entity.id
_entity.type
_entity.pdbx_description
1 polymer ?
#
loop_
_entity_poly.entity_id
_entity_poly.type
_entity_poly.pdbx_seq_one_letter_code
_entity_poly.pdbx_strand_id
1 'polypeptide(L)'
;MRFLLIEDNQSLSSAVSERLRLDGHVVDEAESLGIANHYLSVSSYDLILLDIMLPDGDGRDFLLNHRKQKNTTPIIVLTARSEISDRVTILDLGADDYMVKPIDFNELEARCRAVLRRRSGEAQNQIKFGDVSFDSHSGTLMTGSRPIQIRAREIRLLEVFFRQPGQIFSKANLVDKLFPLEVDVTENAIEVYILRLRKHLAETNVKITTVRGLGYKLETP
;
A
#
# COMPACT_ATOMS: atom_id res chain seq x y z
N MET A 1 -0.97 0.59 3.18
CA MET A 1 -0.13 0.53 1.97
C MET A 1 -0.74 1.37 0.87
N ARG A 2 0.04 1.78 -0.15
CA ARG A 2 -0.46 2.56 -1.29
C ARG A 2 -0.53 1.67 -2.51
N PHE A 3 -1.71 1.57 -3.12
CA PHE A 3 -1.97 0.73 -4.29
C PHE A 3 -2.28 1.62 -5.50
N LEU A 4 -1.85 1.18 -6.67
CA LEU A 4 -2.29 1.73 -7.94
C LEU A 4 -3.22 0.70 -8.57
N LEU A 5 -4.47 1.08 -8.81
CA LEU A 5 -5.45 0.28 -9.54
C LEU A 5 -5.56 0.84 -10.96
N ILE A 6 -5.26 0.00 -11.95
CA ILE A 6 -5.33 0.34 -13.37
C ILE A 6 -6.47 -0.48 -13.99
N GLU A 7 -7.61 0.17 -14.17
CA GLU A 7 -8.88 -0.46 -14.57
C GLU A 7 -9.78 0.59 -15.21
N ASP A 8 -10.24 0.35 -16.44
CA ASP A 8 -11.09 1.27 -17.20
C ASP A 8 -12.58 1.16 -16.85
N ASN A 9 -13.00 0.00 -16.34
CA ASN A 9 -14.38 -0.17 -15.86
C ASN A 9 -14.57 0.56 -14.53
N GLN A 10 -15.17 1.74 -14.59
CA GLN A 10 -15.36 2.62 -13.43
C GLN A 10 -16.13 1.95 -12.28
N SER A 11 -17.15 1.13 -12.58
CA SER A 11 -17.91 0.42 -11.55
C SER A 11 -17.06 -0.59 -10.80
N LEU A 12 -16.22 -1.34 -11.52
CA LEU A 12 -15.30 -2.31 -10.92
C LEU A 12 -14.19 -1.60 -10.16
N SER A 13 -13.59 -0.55 -10.75
CA SER A 13 -12.57 0.27 -10.10
C SER A 13 -13.06 0.81 -8.76
N SER A 14 -14.23 1.45 -8.75
CA SER A 14 -14.82 2.00 -7.53
C SER A 14 -15.08 0.94 -6.47
N ALA A 15 -15.61 -0.23 -6.85
CA ALA A 15 -15.91 -1.30 -5.91
C ALA A 15 -14.63 -1.90 -5.28
N VAL A 16 -13.59 -2.13 -6.11
CA VAL A 16 -12.28 -2.61 -5.64
C VAL A 16 -11.62 -1.58 -4.74
N SER A 17 -11.61 -0.31 -5.15
CA SER A 17 -11.01 0.78 -4.39
C SER A 17 -11.68 0.98 -3.04
N GLU A 18 -13.02 1.00 -3.01
CA GLU A 18 -13.76 1.15 -1.76
C GLU A 18 -13.43 0.02 -0.79
N ARG A 19 -13.41 -1.23 -1.28
CA ARG A 19 -13.06 -2.38 -0.45
C ARG A 19 -11.65 -2.27 0.13
N LEU A 20 -10.67 -1.95 -0.68
CA LEU A 20 -9.28 -1.80 -0.23
C LEU A 20 -9.09 -0.60 0.73
N ARG A 21 -9.86 0.48 0.54
CA ARG A 21 -9.85 1.64 1.44
C ARG A 21 -10.46 1.31 2.81
N LEU A 22 -11.46 0.43 2.88
CA LEU A 22 -11.99 -0.08 4.16
C LEU A 22 -10.92 -0.82 4.96
N ASP A 23 -10.00 -1.53 4.29
CA ASP A 23 -8.85 -2.19 4.92
C ASP A 23 -7.69 -1.23 5.24
N GLY A 24 -7.90 0.07 5.09
CA GLY A 24 -6.94 1.11 5.42
C GLY A 24 -5.89 1.38 4.35
N HIS A 25 -6.03 0.82 3.15
CA HIS A 25 -5.12 1.13 2.03
C HIS A 25 -5.42 2.50 1.41
N VAL A 26 -4.40 3.11 0.84
CA VAL A 26 -4.54 4.25 -0.07
C VAL A 26 -4.61 3.67 -1.49
N VAL A 27 -5.61 4.07 -2.26
CA VAL A 27 -5.79 3.58 -3.63
C VAL A 27 -5.91 4.77 -4.57
N ASP A 28 -4.98 4.85 -5.51
CA ASP A 28 -5.08 5.73 -6.66
C ASP A 28 -5.65 4.92 -7.83
N GLU A 29 -6.63 5.50 -8.52
CA GLU A 29 -7.35 4.85 -9.61
C GLU A 29 -6.91 5.46 -10.94
N ALA A 30 -6.49 4.63 -11.89
CA ALA A 30 -6.08 5.03 -13.22
C ALA A 30 -6.95 4.30 -14.25
N GLU A 31 -7.71 5.03 -15.05
CA GLU A 31 -8.57 4.45 -16.10
C GLU A 31 -7.82 4.12 -17.39
N SER A 32 -6.52 4.39 -17.45
CA SER A 32 -5.67 4.17 -18.61
C SER A 32 -4.20 4.00 -18.25
N LEU A 33 -3.41 3.43 -19.15
CA LEU A 33 -1.95 3.32 -19.01
C LEU A 33 -1.26 4.69 -18.99
N GLY A 34 -1.80 5.67 -19.69
CA GLY A 34 -1.28 7.04 -19.68
C GLY A 34 -1.36 7.67 -18.31
N ILE A 35 -2.51 7.56 -17.63
CA ILE A 35 -2.71 8.05 -16.24
C ILE A 35 -1.83 7.25 -15.27
N ALA A 36 -1.78 5.92 -15.44
CA ALA A 36 -0.95 5.06 -14.59
C ALA A 36 0.54 5.45 -14.66
N ASN A 37 1.07 5.70 -15.86
CA ASN A 37 2.44 6.16 -16.04
C ASN A 37 2.69 7.53 -15.41
N HIS A 38 1.73 8.44 -15.52
CA HIS A 38 1.83 9.73 -14.83
C HIS A 38 1.91 9.53 -13.31
N TYR A 39 1.04 8.74 -12.72
CA TYR A 39 1.04 8.46 -11.27
C TYR A 39 2.33 7.78 -10.81
N LEU A 40 2.87 6.85 -11.59
CA LEU A 40 4.16 6.20 -11.30
C LEU A 40 5.35 7.16 -11.39
N SER A 41 5.24 8.25 -12.15
CA SER A 41 6.30 9.27 -12.25
C SER A 41 6.36 10.19 -11.03
N VAL A 42 5.25 10.36 -10.31
CA VAL A 42 5.13 11.31 -9.19
C VAL A 42 4.97 10.64 -7.83
N SER A 43 4.65 9.36 -7.79
CA SER A 43 4.45 8.62 -6.53
C SER A 43 4.97 7.19 -6.59
N SER A 44 5.22 6.59 -5.42
CA SER A 44 5.64 5.20 -5.28
C SER A 44 4.52 4.34 -4.72
N TYR A 45 4.40 3.11 -5.22
CA TYR A 45 3.37 2.17 -4.86
C TYR A 45 3.92 0.90 -4.22
N ASP A 46 3.18 0.35 -3.27
CA ASP A 46 3.49 -0.93 -2.64
C ASP A 46 2.98 -2.10 -3.49
N LEU A 47 1.91 -1.90 -4.29
CA LEU A 47 1.29 -2.89 -5.15
C LEU A 47 0.57 -2.22 -6.32
N ILE A 48 0.62 -2.83 -7.49
CA ILE A 48 -0.18 -2.46 -8.66
C ILE A 48 -1.20 -3.57 -8.92
N LEU A 49 -2.46 -3.19 -9.10
CA LEU A 49 -3.52 -4.04 -9.65
C LEU A 49 -3.73 -3.61 -11.09
N LEU A 50 -3.56 -4.50 -12.05
CA LEU A 50 -3.48 -4.18 -13.47
C LEU A 50 -4.49 -4.99 -14.27
N ASP A 51 -5.45 -4.31 -14.91
CA ASP A 51 -6.19 -4.95 -16.02
C ASP A 51 -5.30 -5.06 -17.26
N ILE A 52 -5.52 -6.13 -18.03
CA ILE A 52 -4.84 -6.34 -19.30
C ILE A 52 -5.50 -5.55 -20.43
N MET A 53 -6.83 -5.46 -20.41
CA MET A 53 -7.61 -4.87 -21.49
C MET A 53 -7.92 -3.41 -21.15
N LEU A 54 -7.09 -2.50 -21.63
CA LEU A 54 -7.24 -1.06 -21.40
C LEU A 54 -7.46 -0.31 -22.71
N PRO A 55 -8.13 0.84 -22.70
CA PRO A 55 -8.51 1.56 -23.91
C PRO A 55 -7.33 2.10 -24.73
N ASP A 56 -6.20 2.34 -24.06
CA ASP A 56 -4.99 2.94 -24.64
C ASP A 56 -3.82 1.97 -24.80
N GLY A 57 -4.03 0.66 -24.56
CA GLY A 57 -2.98 -0.34 -24.77
C GLY A 57 -3.20 -1.66 -24.04
N ASP A 58 -2.26 -2.58 -24.24
CA ASP A 58 -2.26 -3.89 -23.60
C ASP A 58 -1.49 -3.84 -22.28
N GLY A 59 -2.13 -4.25 -21.19
CA GLY A 59 -1.51 -4.33 -19.87
C GLY A 59 -0.29 -5.26 -19.82
N ARG A 60 -0.18 -6.23 -20.72
CA ARG A 60 1.01 -7.11 -20.82
C ARG A 60 2.24 -6.33 -21.27
N ASP A 61 2.08 -5.41 -22.21
CA ASP A 61 3.17 -4.55 -22.67
C ASP A 61 3.61 -3.58 -21.57
N PHE A 62 2.64 -3.05 -20.81
CA PHE A 62 2.93 -2.25 -19.62
C PHE A 62 3.74 -3.06 -18.60
N LEU A 63 3.30 -4.28 -18.24
CA LEU A 63 3.99 -5.16 -17.31
C LEU A 63 5.43 -5.43 -17.76
N LEU A 64 5.63 -5.82 -19.03
CA LEU A 64 6.94 -6.10 -19.60
C LEU A 64 7.85 -4.87 -19.55
N ASN A 65 7.35 -3.69 -19.92
CA ASN A 65 8.11 -2.45 -19.89
C ASN A 65 8.47 -2.04 -18.47
N HIS A 66 7.54 -2.20 -17.52
CA HIS A 66 7.78 -1.94 -16.11
C HIS A 66 8.92 -2.80 -15.54
N ARG A 67 8.97 -4.09 -15.90
CA ARG A 67 10.06 -5.01 -15.52
C ARG A 67 11.38 -4.70 -16.22
N LYS A 68 11.36 -4.34 -17.52
CA LYS A 68 12.57 -3.91 -18.25
C LYS A 68 13.25 -2.69 -17.61
N GLN A 69 12.48 -1.80 -17.01
CA GLN A 69 13.00 -0.65 -16.26
C GLN A 69 13.55 -1.03 -14.86
N LYS A 70 13.65 -2.34 -14.55
CA LYS A 70 14.07 -2.87 -13.25
C LYS A 70 13.19 -2.44 -12.09
N ASN A 71 11.95 -2.06 -12.37
CA ASN A 71 10.99 -1.74 -11.33
C ASN A 71 10.48 -3.04 -10.69
N THR A 72 10.62 -3.11 -9.38
CA THR A 72 10.29 -4.30 -8.58
C THR A 72 8.95 -4.18 -7.87
N THR A 73 8.16 -3.13 -8.12
CA THR A 73 6.82 -3.01 -7.53
C THR A 73 5.99 -4.23 -7.89
N PRO A 74 5.41 -4.94 -6.92
CA PRO A 74 4.60 -6.13 -7.21
C PRO A 74 3.38 -5.76 -8.06
N ILE A 75 3.01 -6.67 -8.96
CA ILE A 75 1.86 -6.51 -9.85
C ILE A 75 0.98 -7.75 -9.77
N ILE A 76 -0.29 -7.56 -9.42
CA ILE A 76 -1.34 -8.57 -9.57
C ILE A 76 -2.14 -8.20 -10.81
N VAL A 77 -2.23 -9.14 -11.76
CA VAL A 77 -2.99 -8.92 -12.99
C VAL A 77 -4.45 -9.33 -12.78
N LEU A 78 -5.36 -8.45 -13.15
CA LEU A 78 -6.81 -8.69 -13.19
C LEU A 78 -7.20 -8.98 -14.63
N THR A 79 -7.82 -10.14 -14.93
CA THR A 79 -8.08 -10.53 -16.29
C THR A 79 -9.41 -11.26 -16.44
N ALA A 80 -10.11 -11.05 -17.57
CA ALA A 80 -11.25 -11.87 -17.94
C ALA A 80 -10.84 -13.24 -18.55
N ARG A 81 -9.54 -13.42 -18.85
CA ARG A 81 -9.04 -14.65 -19.48
C ARG A 81 -8.77 -15.72 -18.43
N SER A 82 -9.45 -16.86 -18.60
CA SER A 82 -9.35 -17.99 -17.67
C SER A 82 -8.45 -19.14 -18.16
N GLU A 83 -7.95 -19.08 -19.39
CA GLU A 83 -7.14 -20.14 -19.98
C GLU A 83 -5.78 -20.28 -19.25
N ILE A 84 -5.35 -21.52 -19.11
CA ILE A 84 -4.07 -21.83 -18.40
C ILE A 84 -2.89 -21.21 -19.14
N SER A 85 -2.91 -21.22 -20.49
CA SER A 85 -1.85 -20.64 -21.33
C SER A 85 -1.66 -19.12 -21.09
N ASP A 86 -2.77 -18.39 -20.96
CA ASP A 86 -2.73 -16.95 -20.69
C ASP A 86 -2.11 -16.67 -19.29
N ARG A 87 -2.46 -17.50 -18.31
CA ARG A 87 -1.95 -17.37 -16.93
C ARG A 87 -0.44 -17.59 -16.86
N VAL A 88 0.05 -18.66 -17.50
CA VAL A 88 1.48 -18.96 -17.59
C VAL A 88 2.22 -17.78 -18.24
N THR A 89 1.72 -17.30 -19.37
CA THR A 89 2.31 -16.15 -20.07
C THR A 89 2.41 -14.90 -19.18
N ILE A 90 1.34 -14.56 -18.44
CA ILE A 90 1.32 -13.40 -17.54
C ILE A 90 2.37 -13.52 -16.43
N LEU A 91 2.51 -14.70 -15.82
CA LEU A 91 3.51 -14.95 -14.79
C LEU A 91 4.93 -14.89 -15.35
N ASP A 92 5.16 -15.46 -16.54
CA ASP A 92 6.46 -15.42 -17.22
C ASP A 92 6.87 -13.99 -17.64
N LEU A 93 5.89 -13.11 -17.91
CA LEU A 93 6.13 -11.67 -18.14
C LEU A 93 6.53 -10.92 -16.88
N GLY A 94 6.44 -11.56 -15.71
CA GLY A 94 6.88 -11.01 -14.43
C GLY A 94 5.76 -10.48 -13.53
N ALA A 95 4.52 -10.90 -13.72
CA ALA A 95 3.47 -10.68 -12.71
C ALA A 95 3.76 -11.50 -11.44
N ASP A 96 3.45 -10.95 -10.28
CA ASP A 96 3.63 -11.63 -8.99
C ASP A 96 2.45 -12.54 -8.65
N ASP A 97 1.28 -12.25 -9.22
CA ASP A 97 0.08 -13.09 -9.16
C ASP A 97 -0.91 -12.64 -10.26
N TYR A 98 -1.98 -13.41 -10.42
CA TYR A 98 -3.08 -13.05 -11.31
C TYR A 98 -4.42 -13.43 -10.66
N MET A 99 -5.50 -12.78 -11.11
CA MET A 99 -6.86 -13.04 -10.65
C MET A 99 -7.84 -12.93 -11.82
N VAL A 100 -8.76 -13.89 -11.89
CA VAL A 100 -9.78 -13.94 -12.97
C VAL A 100 -11.02 -13.15 -12.55
N LYS A 101 -11.53 -12.31 -13.43
CA LYS A 101 -12.81 -11.63 -13.27
C LYS A 101 -13.97 -12.63 -13.45
N PRO A 102 -15.07 -12.60 -12.66
CA PRO A 102 -15.39 -11.57 -11.65
C PRO A 102 -14.56 -11.69 -10.38
N ILE A 103 -14.24 -10.55 -9.77
CA ILE A 103 -13.35 -10.45 -8.61
C ILE A 103 -14.11 -10.78 -7.33
N ASP A 104 -13.67 -11.83 -6.61
CA ASP A 104 -14.02 -12.02 -5.21
C ASP A 104 -13.11 -11.15 -4.33
N PHE A 105 -13.69 -10.27 -3.53
CA PHE A 105 -12.91 -9.32 -2.72
C PHE A 105 -12.11 -10.00 -1.61
N ASN A 106 -12.58 -11.10 -1.03
CA ASN A 106 -11.84 -11.82 0.00
C ASN A 106 -10.62 -12.53 -0.62
N GLU A 107 -10.77 -13.06 -1.85
CA GLU A 107 -9.66 -13.62 -2.61
C GLU A 107 -8.64 -12.54 -2.97
N LEU A 108 -9.10 -11.37 -3.47
CA LEU A 108 -8.22 -10.25 -3.80
C LEU A 108 -7.38 -9.81 -2.59
N GLU A 109 -8.01 -9.61 -1.43
CA GLU A 109 -7.31 -9.27 -0.21
C GLU A 109 -6.26 -10.32 0.19
N ALA A 110 -6.64 -11.61 0.13
CA ALA A 110 -5.72 -12.70 0.47
C ALA A 110 -4.50 -12.72 -0.45
N ARG A 111 -4.69 -12.49 -1.75
CA ARG A 111 -3.62 -12.40 -2.74
C ARG A 111 -2.74 -11.17 -2.52
N CYS A 112 -3.33 -10.00 -2.31
CA CYS A 112 -2.58 -8.78 -1.96
C CYS A 112 -1.68 -9.01 -0.74
N ARG A 113 -2.23 -9.58 0.34
CA ARG A 113 -1.44 -9.91 1.53
C ARG A 113 -0.31 -10.91 1.24
N ALA A 114 -0.57 -11.94 0.44
CA ALA A 114 0.43 -12.96 0.10
C ALA A 114 1.60 -12.37 -0.71
N VAL A 115 1.30 -11.55 -1.71
CA VAL A 115 2.30 -10.89 -2.56
C VAL A 115 3.15 -9.90 -1.74
N LEU A 116 2.52 -9.08 -0.94
CA LEU A 116 3.20 -8.08 -0.09
C LEU A 116 4.09 -8.73 0.97
N ARG A 117 3.65 -9.83 1.58
CA ARG A 117 4.43 -10.61 2.55
C ARG A 117 5.68 -11.22 1.95
N ARG A 118 5.58 -11.80 0.73
CA ARG A 118 6.77 -12.36 0.03
C ARG A 118 7.86 -11.31 -0.15
N ARG A 119 7.48 -10.08 -0.42
CA ARG A 119 8.42 -8.97 -0.62
C ARG A 119 9.07 -8.47 0.66
N SER A 120 8.35 -8.41 1.78
CA SER A 120 8.90 -7.97 3.07
C SER A 120 9.84 -9.01 3.71
N GLY A 121 9.84 -10.25 3.23
CA GLY A 121 10.58 -11.35 3.85
C GLY A 121 10.01 -11.77 5.22
N GLU A 122 8.86 -11.22 5.61
CA GLU A 122 8.22 -11.47 6.89
C GLU A 122 7.29 -12.68 6.80
N ALA A 123 7.51 -13.67 7.64
CA ALA A 123 6.63 -14.84 7.73
C ALA A 123 5.27 -14.51 8.39
N GLN A 124 5.16 -13.38 9.05
CA GLN A 124 3.99 -12.96 9.83
C GLN A 124 3.60 -11.50 9.53
N ASN A 125 2.32 -11.18 9.71
CA ASN A 125 1.80 -9.81 9.58
C ASN A 125 2.19 -8.90 10.77
N GLN A 126 2.99 -9.41 11.72
CA GLN A 126 3.44 -8.67 12.89
C GLN A 126 4.80 -8.02 12.63
N ILE A 127 4.83 -6.72 12.77
CA ILE A 127 6.05 -5.92 12.74
C ILE A 127 6.38 -5.56 14.20
N LYS A 128 7.64 -5.80 14.63
CA LYS A 128 8.12 -5.45 15.98
C LYS A 128 9.16 -4.37 15.90
N PHE A 129 9.04 -3.40 16.81
CA PHE A 129 10.04 -2.37 17.01
C PHE A 129 10.06 -1.93 18.48
N GLY A 130 11.21 -2.05 19.14
CA GLY A 130 11.29 -1.86 20.59
C GLY A 130 10.40 -2.84 21.36
N ASP A 131 9.65 -2.32 22.32
CA ASP A 131 8.67 -3.05 23.13
C ASP A 131 7.25 -3.06 22.53
N VAL A 132 7.13 -2.62 21.28
CA VAL A 132 5.85 -2.53 20.55
C VAL A 132 5.80 -3.58 19.45
N SER A 133 4.69 -4.26 19.29
CA SER A 133 4.39 -5.04 18.12
C SER A 133 3.06 -4.59 17.49
N PHE A 134 3.03 -4.61 16.19
CA PHE A 134 1.90 -4.15 15.40
C PHE A 134 1.48 -5.22 14.39
N ASP A 135 0.20 -5.57 14.40
CA ASP A 135 -0.40 -6.43 13.41
C ASP A 135 -1.21 -5.58 12.43
N SER A 136 -0.71 -5.46 11.20
CA SER A 136 -1.34 -4.65 10.17
C SER A 136 -2.67 -5.21 9.67
N HIS A 137 -2.92 -6.51 9.84
CA HIS A 137 -4.15 -7.16 9.42
C HIS A 137 -5.29 -6.91 10.41
N SER A 138 -5.04 -7.11 11.70
CA SER A 138 -6.05 -6.89 12.73
C SER A 138 -6.17 -5.41 13.15
N GLY A 139 -5.23 -4.55 12.74
CA GLY A 139 -5.15 -3.17 13.19
C GLY A 139 -4.80 -3.03 14.68
N THR A 140 -4.20 -4.08 15.25
CA THR A 140 -3.90 -4.13 16.69
C THR A 140 -2.47 -3.73 16.97
N LEU A 141 -2.31 -2.71 17.80
CA LEU A 141 -1.04 -2.30 18.38
C LEU A 141 -0.89 -2.94 19.76
N MET A 142 0.14 -3.71 19.97
CA MET A 142 0.49 -4.28 21.28
C MET A 142 1.55 -3.41 21.94
N THR A 143 1.23 -2.85 23.11
CA THR A 143 2.17 -2.13 23.97
C THR A 143 2.39 -2.97 25.22
N GLY A 144 3.49 -3.73 25.23
CA GLY A 144 3.66 -4.82 26.21
C GLY A 144 2.58 -5.89 26.02
N SER A 145 1.79 -6.17 27.07
CA SER A 145 0.66 -7.11 27.03
C SER A 145 -0.70 -6.47 26.72
N ARG A 146 -0.76 -5.15 26.48
CA ARG A 146 -2.00 -4.41 26.28
C ARG A 146 -2.32 -4.23 24.78
N PRO A 147 -3.41 -4.82 24.26
CA PRO A 147 -3.87 -4.56 22.90
C PRO A 147 -4.60 -3.21 22.80
N ILE A 148 -4.29 -2.44 21.77
CA ILE A 148 -4.94 -1.15 21.46
C ILE A 148 -5.41 -1.22 20.01
N GLN A 149 -6.70 -1.02 19.77
CA GLN A 149 -7.24 -0.84 18.43
C GLN A 149 -6.96 0.58 17.95
N ILE A 150 -6.34 0.69 16.78
CA ILE A 150 -6.01 1.97 16.17
C ILE A 150 -6.72 2.13 14.82
N ARG A 151 -6.92 3.36 14.39
CA ARG A 151 -7.69 3.67 13.19
C ARG A 151 -6.84 3.45 11.93
N ALA A 152 -7.50 3.18 10.80
CA ALA A 152 -6.86 2.88 9.52
C ALA A 152 -5.73 3.86 9.13
N ARG A 153 -5.89 5.17 9.31
CA ARG A 153 -4.84 6.17 9.04
C ARG A 153 -3.66 6.09 10.00
N GLU A 154 -3.92 5.75 11.26
CA GLU A 154 -2.88 5.55 12.28
C GLU A 154 -2.10 4.26 12.01
N ILE A 155 -2.81 3.19 11.59
CA ILE A 155 -2.21 1.94 11.09
C ILE A 155 -1.22 2.26 9.98
N ARG A 156 -1.68 2.99 8.97
CA ARG A 156 -0.87 3.34 7.82
C ARG A 156 0.38 4.14 8.18
N LEU A 157 0.21 5.12 9.07
CA LEU A 157 1.34 5.93 9.53
C LEU A 157 2.36 5.10 10.32
N LEU A 158 1.91 4.16 11.17
CA LEU A 158 2.81 3.22 11.84
C LEU A 158 3.55 2.30 10.87
N GLU A 159 2.86 1.77 9.86
CA GLU A 159 3.51 0.95 8.82
C GLU A 159 4.66 1.70 8.13
N VAL A 160 4.44 2.98 7.79
CA VAL A 160 5.48 3.82 7.17
C VAL A 160 6.70 3.92 8.09
N PHE A 161 6.49 4.21 9.36
CA PHE A 161 7.58 4.36 10.32
C PHE A 161 8.27 3.03 10.65
N PHE A 162 7.51 1.96 10.84
CA PHE A 162 8.07 0.65 11.25
C PHE A 162 8.88 -0.01 10.14
N ARG A 163 8.58 0.28 8.87
CA ARG A 163 9.37 -0.22 7.75
C ARG A 163 10.74 0.45 7.63
N GLN A 164 10.87 1.67 8.11
CA GLN A 164 12.10 2.45 8.02
C GLN A 164 12.35 3.22 9.32
N PRO A 165 12.66 2.51 10.41
CA PRO A 165 12.96 3.13 11.69
C PRO A 165 14.15 4.08 11.58
N GLY A 166 14.10 5.21 12.27
CA GLY A 166 15.14 6.22 12.23
C GLY A 166 15.11 7.14 11.01
N GLN A 167 14.39 6.77 9.94
CA GLN A 167 14.24 7.66 8.79
C GLN A 167 13.37 8.87 9.14
N ILE A 168 13.75 10.03 8.63
CA ILE A 168 12.98 11.27 8.74
C ILE A 168 12.03 11.36 7.55
N PHE A 169 10.75 11.55 7.84
CA PHE A 169 9.71 11.79 6.85
C PHE A 169 9.19 13.22 6.97
N SER A 170 9.23 13.98 5.89
CA SER A 170 8.60 15.30 5.84
C SER A 170 7.07 15.17 5.91
N LYS A 171 6.38 16.25 6.31
CA LYS A 171 4.91 16.25 6.32
C LYS A 171 4.33 15.98 4.94
N ALA A 172 4.88 16.63 3.90
CA ALA A 172 4.48 16.39 2.52
C ALA A 172 4.63 14.92 2.11
N ASN A 173 5.76 14.29 2.45
CA ASN A 173 5.98 12.87 2.16
C ASN A 173 4.99 11.96 2.92
N LEU A 174 4.61 12.31 4.16
CA LEU A 174 3.60 11.56 4.91
C LEU A 174 2.19 11.79 4.34
N VAL A 175 1.85 12.97 3.86
CA VAL A 175 0.58 13.22 3.14
C VAL A 175 0.52 12.33 1.91
N ASP A 176 1.57 12.34 1.08
CA ASP A 176 1.66 11.50 -0.12
C ASP A 176 1.47 10.00 0.21
N LYS A 177 2.03 9.52 1.30
CA LYS A 177 1.88 8.11 1.72
C LYS A 177 0.52 7.76 2.34
N LEU A 178 -0.21 8.73 2.90
CA LEU A 178 -1.46 8.51 3.66
C LEU A 178 -2.73 8.82 2.87
N PHE A 179 -2.63 9.58 1.78
CA PHE A 179 -3.79 10.06 1.04
C PHE A 179 -3.63 9.81 -0.47
N PRO A 180 -4.73 9.55 -1.20
CA PRO A 180 -4.70 9.47 -2.66
C PRO A 180 -4.25 10.81 -3.29
N LEU A 181 -3.68 10.73 -4.51
CA LEU A 181 -3.19 11.92 -5.24
C LEU A 181 -4.29 12.95 -5.54
N GLU A 182 -5.51 12.48 -5.73
CA GLU A 182 -6.65 13.33 -6.08
C GLU A 182 -7.27 14.08 -4.89
N VAL A 183 -6.82 13.77 -3.67
CA VAL A 183 -7.39 14.37 -2.44
C VAL A 183 -6.49 15.49 -1.96
N ASP A 184 -6.99 16.72 -2.03
CA ASP A 184 -6.29 17.89 -1.48
C ASP A 184 -6.35 17.85 0.06
N VAL A 185 -5.21 17.54 0.66
CA VAL A 185 -5.05 17.44 2.12
C VAL A 185 -3.92 18.33 2.59
N THR A 186 -4.22 19.19 3.56
CA THR A 186 -3.19 20.04 4.16
C THR A 186 -2.21 19.23 5.00
N GLU A 187 -0.95 19.64 5.03
CA GLU A 187 0.09 19.00 5.86
C GLU A 187 -0.26 18.96 7.36
N ASN A 188 -1.11 19.85 7.83
CA ASN A 188 -1.56 19.88 9.23
C ASN A 188 -2.37 18.63 9.63
N ALA A 189 -2.99 17.93 8.67
CA ALA A 189 -3.68 16.68 8.95
C ALA A 189 -2.74 15.62 9.56
N ILE A 190 -1.47 15.63 9.18
CA ILE A 190 -0.45 14.70 9.72
C ILE A 190 -0.25 14.91 11.22
N GLU A 191 -0.27 16.15 11.70
CA GLU A 191 -0.04 16.45 13.11
C GLU A 191 -1.07 15.79 14.03
N VAL A 192 -2.31 15.69 13.58
CA VAL A 192 -3.39 15.04 14.32
C VAL A 192 -3.11 13.55 14.49
N TYR A 193 -2.65 12.86 13.44
CA TYR A 193 -2.32 11.43 13.51
C TYR A 193 -1.06 11.19 14.35
N ILE A 194 -0.04 12.03 14.21
CA ILE A 194 1.17 11.98 15.04
C ILE A 194 0.81 12.15 16.52
N LEU A 195 -0.04 13.13 16.86
CA LEU A 195 -0.47 13.35 18.25
C LEU A 195 -1.19 12.13 18.83
N ARG A 196 -2.07 11.49 18.04
CA ARG A 196 -2.80 10.29 18.47
C ARG A 196 -1.86 9.11 18.67
N LEU A 197 -0.96 8.86 17.73
CA LEU A 197 0.05 7.81 17.87
C LEU A 197 0.96 8.02 19.06
N ARG A 198 1.40 9.26 19.33
CA ARG A 198 2.17 9.59 20.53
C ARG A 198 1.44 9.23 21.82
N LYS A 199 0.11 9.41 21.87
CA LYS A 199 -0.70 8.99 23.02
C LYS A 199 -0.72 7.47 23.19
N HIS A 200 -0.83 6.72 22.08
CA HIS A 200 -0.81 5.26 22.13
C HIS A 200 0.56 4.70 22.54
N LEU A 201 1.65 5.40 22.18
CA LEU A 201 3.03 5.01 22.46
C LEU A 201 3.59 5.59 23.77
N ALA A 202 2.79 6.34 24.54
CA ALA A 202 3.29 7.11 25.70
C ALA A 202 4.01 6.25 26.75
N GLU A 203 3.53 5.02 26.99
CA GLU A 203 4.03 4.08 28.01
C GLU A 203 5.06 3.09 27.43
N THR A 204 5.57 3.32 26.22
CA THR A 204 6.52 2.43 25.53
C THR A 204 7.89 3.10 25.38
N ASN A 205 8.90 2.29 25.02
CA ASN A 205 10.21 2.82 24.66
C ASN A 205 10.27 3.35 23.22
N VAL A 206 9.20 3.23 22.44
CA VAL A 206 9.10 3.72 21.05
C VAL A 206 8.59 5.16 21.05
N LYS A 207 9.30 6.06 20.37
CA LYS A 207 8.95 7.49 20.33
C LYS A 207 8.87 7.98 18.88
N ILE A 208 7.86 8.81 18.59
CA ILE A 208 7.81 9.59 17.37
C ILE A 208 8.34 10.99 17.71
N THR A 209 9.55 11.30 17.27
CA THR A 209 10.20 12.59 17.54
C THR A 209 10.00 13.56 16.39
N THR A 210 9.94 14.85 16.71
CA THR A 210 9.90 15.93 15.73
C THR A 210 11.33 16.39 15.46
N VAL A 211 11.74 16.32 14.20
CA VAL A 211 12.99 16.92 13.72
C VAL A 211 12.65 18.29 13.11
N ARG A 212 12.99 19.37 13.84
CA ARG A 212 12.61 20.74 13.45
C ARG A 212 13.01 21.05 12.02
N GLY A 213 12.06 21.55 11.23
CA GLY A 213 12.26 21.91 9.82
C GLY A 213 12.32 20.73 8.85
N LEU A 214 12.39 19.47 9.31
CA LEU A 214 12.54 18.30 8.47
C LEU A 214 11.33 17.34 8.52
N GLY A 215 10.69 17.17 9.69
CA GLY A 215 9.54 16.28 9.82
C GLY A 215 9.54 15.41 11.07
N TYR A 216 9.22 14.13 10.90
CA TYR A 216 9.06 13.16 11.99
C TYR A 216 9.88 11.91 11.73
N LYS A 217 10.36 11.27 12.80
CA LYS A 217 11.00 9.95 12.77
C LYS A 217 10.53 9.09 13.93
N LEU A 218 10.58 7.77 13.74
CA LEU A 218 10.39 6.79 14.80
C LEU A 218 11.74 6.31 15.31
N GLU A 219 11.90 6.28 16.63
CA GLU A 219 13.13 5.80 17.26
C GLU A 219 12.85 5.16 18.63
N THR A 220 13.80 4.37 19.11
CA THR A 220 13.91 3.95 20.51
C THR A 220 15.03 4.75 21.17
N PRO A 221 14.92 5.09 22.45
CA PRO A 221 16.00 5.75 23.19
C PRO A 221 17.28 4.94 23.20
#